data_6adfa4ad16382c4a07e5b598d99acd15
#
_entry.id   6adfa4ad16382c4a07e5b598d99acd15
#
_cell.length_a   1.000
_cell.length_b   1.000
_cell.length_c   1.000
_cell.angle_alpha   90.00
_cell.angle_beta   90.00
_cell.angle_gamma   90.00
#
_symmetry.space_group_name_H-M   'P 1'
#
loop_
_entity.id
_entity.type
_entity.pdbx_description
1 polymer ?
#
loop_
_entity_poly.entity_id
_entity_poly.type
_entity_poly.pdbx_seq_one_letter_code
_entity_poly.pdbx_strand_id
1 'polypeptide(L)'
;MNWKYLTLTAAFAGLAAAVPAKADQLDTIMSAKTLRCATFADVPPFASPDPKTREMAGFDVDLCGAIAKELGVKAEIKPVSVEARVPEVKLGRVDITVANLAYTLSRAEQIQFSDPYYLAKEMLIVPADDAGKTKADFAGQRIASTKGSTSEMSIKLNKSDPLTFQDTASAYLAVQQGKARGMVANTMTTTKFVNESKSKGKPMRMIEEPMLYQPIGIGMAKDQPALTAKVNEILHKLDESGEINKIWDKWLGPNTEYKMTRTDKVVPLAQLKFDPIP
;
A
#
# COMPACT_ATOMS: atom_id res chain seq x y z
N MET A 1 -82.81 -29.53 3.06
CA MET A 1 -81.72 -29.73 4.01
C MET A 1 -80.52 -29.07 3.33
N ASN A 2 -80.24 -27.79 3.68
CA ASN A 2 -79.26 -26.94 2.95
C ASN A 2 -77.96 -26.89 3.80
N TRP A 3 -76.87 -27.46 3.26
CA TRP A 3 -75.55 -27.38 3.87
C TRP A 3 -74.76 -26.25 3.25
N LYS A 4 -74.48 -25.21 4.03
CA LYS A 4 -73.64 -24.05 3.67
C LYS A 4 -72.18 -24.44 3.95
N TYR A 5 -71.36 -24.46 2.92
CA TYR A 5 -69.91 -24.59 3.07
C TYR A 5 -69.32 -23.23 3.43
N LEU A 6 -68.70 -23.15 4.61
CA LEU A 6 -67.90 -22.01 5.06
C LEU A 6 -66.46 -22.24 4.59
N THR A 7 -66.00 -21.46 3.62
CA THR A 7 -64.59 -21.47 3.19
C THR A 7 -63.82 -20.50 4.07
N LEU A 8 -62.90 -21.06 4.89
CA LEU A 8 -61.95 -20.31 5.71
C LEU A 8 -60.73 -19.97 4.86
N THR A 9 -60.59 -18.70 4.45
CA THR A 9 -59.38 -18.21 3.74
C THR A 9 -58.31 -17.86 4.77
N ALA A 10 -57.29 -18.70 4.91
CA ALA A 10 -56.11 -18.40 5.75
C ALA A 10 -55.18 -17.43 5.01
N ALA A 11 -55.14 -16.19 5.48
CA ALA A 11 -54.17 -15.20 4.99
C ALA A 11 -52.79 -15.52 5.60
N PHE A 12 -51.89 -16.04 4.79
CA PHE A 12 -50.48 -16.20 5.13
C PHE A 12 -49.79 -14.81 5.02
N ALA A 13 -49.63 -14.12 6.13
CA ALA A 13 -48.82 -12.93 6.23
C ALA A 13 -47.36 -13.41 6.22
N GLY A 14 -46.67 -13.31 5.05
CA GLY A 14 -45.24 -13.55 4.92
C GLY A 14 -44.45 -12.51 5.71
N LEU A 15 -43.88 -12.89 6.88
CA LEU A 15 -42.83 -12.13 7.53
C LEU A 15 -41.60 -12.18 6.61
N ALA A 16 -41.36 -11.12 5.85
CA ALA A 16 -40.09 -10.90 5.21
C ALA A 16 -39.07 -10.65 6.35
N ALA A 17 -38.26 -11.67 6.66
CA ALA A 17 -37.12 -11.53 7.56
C ALA A 17 -36.17 -10.51 6.92
N ALA A 18 -36.15 -9.28 7.42
CA ALA A 18 -35.14 -8.29 7.05
C ALA A 18 -33.77 -8.85 7.51
N VAL A 19 -32.97 -9.32 6.56
CA VAL A 19 -31.57 -9.66 6.83
C VAL A 19 -30.93 -8.34 7.28
N PRO A 20 -30.34 -8.25 8.50
CA PRO A 20 -29.70 -7.03 8.94
C PRO A 20 -28.57 -6.71 7.93
N ALA A 21 -28.68 -5.57 7.26
CA ALA A 21 -27.60 -5.07 6.41
C ALA A 21 -26.37 -4.94 7.30
N LYS A 22 -25.26 -5.61 6.94
CA LYS A 22 -24.00 -5.46 7.65
C LYS A 22 -23.62 -3.97 7.64
N ALA A 23 -23.48 -3.37 8.82
CA ALA A 23 -23.08 -1.97 8.94
C ALA A 23 -21.76 -1.74 8.20
N ASP A 24 -21.67 -0.66 7.42
CA ASP A 24 -20.43 -0.28 6.75
C ASP A 24 -19.38 0.06 7.81
N GLN A 25 -18.12 -0.23 7.52
CA GLN A 25 -17.00 0.05 8.43
C GLN A 25 -16.92 1.56 8.77
N LEU A 26 -17.39 2.44 7.88
CA LEU A 26 -17.47 3.88 8.16
C LEU A 26 -18.28 4.19 9.41
N ASP A 27 -19.44 3.55 9.58
CA ASP A 27 -20.28 3.75 10.77
C ASP A 27 -19.55 3.31 12.06
N THR A 28 -18.79 2.23 11.97
CA THR A 28 -17.97 1.72 13.09
C THR A 28 -16.88 2.74 13.47
N ILE A 29 -16.16 3.28 12.48
CA ILE A 29 -15.12 4.32 12.66
C ILE A 29 -15.73 5.57 13.32
N MET A 30 -16.85 6.05 12.78
CA MET A 30 -17.52 7.26 13.27
C MET A 30 -18.06 7.09 14.70
N SER A 31 -18.58 5.93 15.03
CA SER A 31 -19.09 5.61 16.38
C SER A 31 -17.94 5.47 17.39
N ALA A 32 -16.84 4.79 17.01
CA ALA A 32 -15.65 4.62 17.83
C ALA A 32 -14.81 5.90 17.97
N LYS A 33 -15.04 6.91 17.12
CA LYS A 33 -14.20 8.12 17.00
C LYS A 33 -12.73 7.80 16.77
N THR A 34 -12.43 6.69 16.10
CA THR A 34 -11.08 6.20 15.87
C THR A 34 -10.97 5.53 14.51
N LEU A 35 -9.94 5.91 13.74
CA LEU A 35 -9.53 5.28 12.49
C LEU A 35 -8.27 4.46 12.74
N ARG A 36 -8.37 3.13 12.64
CA ARG A 36 -7.22 2.21 12.77
C ARG A 36 -6.53 2.04 11.42
N CYS A 37 -5.30 2.57 11.32
CA CYS A 37 -4.50 2.51 10.10
C CYS A 37 -3.37 1.48 10.24
N ALA A 38 -3.31 0.47 9.37
CA ALA A 38 -2.09 -0.29 9.18
C ALA A 38 -1.07 0.55 8.41
N THR A 39 0.14 0.67 8.94
CA THR A 39 1.32 1.24 8.28
C THR A 39 2.47 0.25 8.31
N PHE A 40 3.55 0.50 7.58
CA PHE A 40 4.77 -0.29 7.76
C PHE A 40 5.30 -0.20 9.20
N ALA A 41 5.95 -1.27 9.65
CA ALA A 41 6.64 -1.29 10.94
C ALA A 41 8.02 -0.62 10.88
N ASP A 42 8.76 -0.80 9.76
CA ASP A 42 10.10 -0.27 9.55
C ASP A 42 10.48 -0.18 8.06
N VAL A 43 9.85 0.73 7.35
CA VAL A 43 10.16 1.06 5.94
C VAL A 43 10.19 2.58 5.76
N PRO A 44 11.26 3.26 6.19
CA PRO A 44 11.40 4.68 5.93
C PRO A 44 11.53 4.96 4.42
N PRO A 45 11.01 6.08 3.93
CA PRO A 45 10.37 7.21 4.63
C PRO A 45 8.85 7.06 4.83
N PHE A 46 8.27 5.89 4.52
CA PHE A 46 6.83 5.66 4.59
C PHE A 46 6.34 5.54 6.03
N ALA A 47 6.90 4.61 6.80
CA ALA A 47 6.66 4.51 8.24
C ALA A 47 7.82 3.77 8.92
N SER A 48 8.31 4.32 10.02
CA SER A 48 9.28 3.70 10.93
C SER A 48 9.23 4.39 12.29
N PRO A 49 9.74 3.75 13.36
CA PRO A 49 9.89 4.44 14.63
C PRO A 49 10.87 5.62 14.53
N ASP A 50 10.46 6.79 14.98
CA ASP A 50 11.37 7.94 15.13
C ASP A 50 12.49 7.57 16.11
N PRO A 51 13.76 7.82 15.76
CA PRO A 51 14.89 7.41 16.61
C PRO A 51 14.88 8.04 18.02
N LYS A 52 14.27 9.22 18.17
CA LYS A 52 14.27 10.00 19.41
C LYS A 52 13.02 9.71 20.26
N THR A 53 11.85 9.79 19.63
CA THR A 53 10.55 9.67 20.34
C THR A 53 10.04 8.25 20.42
N ARG A 54 10.52 7.36 19.52
CA ARG A 54 10.05 5.99 19.33
C ARG A 54 8.61 5.89 18.81
N GLU A 55 7.97 7.02 18.55
CA GLU A 55 6.66 7.06 17.90
C GLU A 55 6.78 6.76 16.40
N MET A 56 5.74 6.18 15.83
CA MET A 56 5.69 5.94 14.39
C MET A 56 5.64 7.26 13.64
N ALA A 57 6.50 7.42 12.63
CA ALA A 57 6.61 8.61 11.81
C ALA A 57 6.89 8.23 10.34
N GLY A 58 6.42 9.05 9.40
CA GLY A 58 6.61 8.82 7.98
C GLY A 58 5.46 9.35 7.13
N PHE A 59 5.62 9.25 5.82
CA PHE A 59 4.63 9.70 4.84
C PHE A 59 3.25 9.03 5.07
N ASP A 60 3.23 7.71 5.25
CA ASP A 60 1.99 6.94 5.42
C ASP A 60 1.30 7.27 6.76
N VAL A 61 2.10 7.55 7.80
CA VAL A 61 1.59 7.97 9.13
C VAL A 61 0.92 9.33 9.05
N ASP A 62 1.57 10.30 8.41
CA ASP A 62 1.02 11.64 8.23
C ASP A 62 -0.23 11.62 7.33
N LEU A 63 -0.24 10.81 6.26
CA LEU A 63 -1.41 10.65 5.39
C LEU A 63 -2.61 10.03 6.14
N CYS A 64 -2.36 9.00 6.97
CA CYS A 64 -3.40 8.45 7.86
C CYS A 64 -3.94 9.53 8.81
N GLY A 65 -3.05 10.32 9.41
CA GLY A 65 -3.42 11.43 10.28
C GLY A 65 -4.29 12.47 9.57
N ALA A 66 -3.96 12.82 8.33
CA ALA A 66 -4.73 13.76 7.51
C ALA A 66 -6.15 13.20 7.19
N ILE A 67 -6.25 11.91 6.85
CA ILE A 67 -7.55 11.26 6.61
C ILE A 67 -8.40 11.23 7.88
N ALA A 68 -7.82 10.85 9.01
CA ALA A 68 -8.52 10.83 10.29
C ALA A 68 -9.03 12.23 10.70
N LYS A 69 -8.23 13.26 10.46
CA LYS A 69 -8.60 14.67 10.69
C LYS A 69 -9.83 15.07 9.84
N GLU A 70 -9.84 14.70 8.56
CA GLU A 70 -10.99 14.98 7.67
C GLU A 70 -12.24 14.22 8.08
N LEU A 71 -12.11 13.02 8.65
CA LEU A 71 -13.20 12.27 9.25
C LEU A 71 -13.66 12.82 10.61
N GLY A 72 -12.88 13.71 11.25
CA GLY A 72 -13.15 14.20 12.59
C GLY A 72 -12.97 13.14 13.69
N VAL A 73 -12.03 12.20 13.49
CA VAL A 73 -11.73 11.10 14.41
C VAL A 73 -10.24 11.06 14.76
N LYS A 74 -9.86 10.26 15.74
CA LYS A 74 -8.46 10.03 16.12
C LYS A 74 -7.83 8.97 15.22
N ALA A 75 -6.59 9.18 14.75
CA ALA A 75 -5.80 8.13 14.11
C ALA A 75 -5.19 7.18 15.15
N GLU A 76 -5.26 5.89 14.90
CA GLU A 76 -4.55 4.85 15.64
C GLU A 76 -3.65 4.08 14.67
N ILE A 77 -2.33 4.23 14.82
CA ILE A 77 -1.36 3.59 13.95
C ILE A 77 -1.08 2.16 14.42
N LYS A 78 -1.20 1.21 13.50
CA LYS A 78 -0.92 -0.22 13.70
C LYS A 78 0.24 -0.63 12.80
N PRO A 79 1.48 -0.71 13.33
CA PRO A 79 2.62 -1.18 12.55
C PRO A 79 2.46 -2.65 12.15
N VAL A 80 2.66 -2.95 10.86
CA VAL A 80 2.53 -4.31 10.31
C VAL A 80 3.70 -4.65 9.39
N SER A 81 3.97 -5.93 9.21
CA SER A 81 4.93 -6.39 8.19
C SER A 81 4.39 -6.20 6.78
N VAL A 82 5.28 -6.24 5.78
CA VAL A 82 4.91 -6.09 4.36
C VAL A 82 3.85 -7.11 3.94
N GLU A 83 4.00 -8.37 4.34
CA GLU A 83 3.05 -9.44 3.99
C GLU A 83 1.73 -9.37 4.77
N ALA A 84 1.71 -8.75 5.95
CA ALA A 84 0.51 -8.66 6.80
C ALA A 84 -0.48 -7.57 6.35
N ARG A 85 -0.08 -6.62 5.50
CA ARG A 85 -0.89 -5.46 5.08
C ARG A 85 -2.29 -5.85 4.55
N VAL A 86 -2.36 -6.82 3.66
CA VAL A 86 -3.63 -7.30 3.08
C VAL A 86 -4.42 -8.14 4.08
N PRO A 87 -3.85 -9.16 4.75
CA PRO A 87 -4.58 -9.93 5.78
C PRO A 87 -5.17 -9.09 6.91
N GLU A 88 -4.46 -8.10 7.43
CA GLU A 88 -4.93 -7.29 8.56
C GLU A 88 -6.19 -6.49 8.22
N VAL A 89 -6.25 -5.86 7.03
CA VAL A 89 -7.44 -5.12 6.60
C VAL A 89 -8.55 -6.06 6.16
N LYS A 90 -8.23 -7.17 5.49
CA LYS A 90 -9.22 -8.17 5.07
C LYS A 90 -9.99 -8.76 6.25
N LEU A 91 -9.30 -8.97 7.38
CA LEU A 91 -9.87 -9.53 8.61
C LEU A 91 -10.53 -8.48 9.52
N GLY A 92 -10.52 -7.19 9.12
CA GLY A 92 -11.10 -6.09 9.92
C GLY A 92 -10.33 -5.77 11.20
N ARG A 93 -9.07 -6.21 11.32
CA ARG A 93 -8.21 -5.86 12.47
C ARG A 93 -7.76 -4.41 12.43
N VAL A 94 -7.73 -3.83 11.24
CA VAL A 94 -7.57 -2.41 10.94
C VAL A 94 -8.69 -1.97 10.00
N ASP A 95 -8.95 -0.66 9.95
CA ASP A 95 -9.99 -0.10 9.10
C ASP A 95 -9.49 0.18 7.70
N ILE A 96 -8.27 0.70 7.59
CA ILE A 96 -7.59 0.99 6.34
C ILE A 96 -6.11 0.59 6.41
N THR A 97 -5.51 0.35 5.25
CA THR A 97 -4.07 0.14 5.10
C THR A 97 -3.46 1.28 4.29
N VAL A 98 -2.65 2.11 4.95
CA VAL A 98 -1.85 3.18 4.34
C VAL A 98 -0.39 2.78 4.48
N ALA A 99 0.13 2.01 3.53
CA ALA A 99 1.44 1.37 3.63
C ALA A 99 2.07 1.14 2.25
N ASN A 100 2.17 2.21 1.44
CA ASN A 100 2.69 2.13 0.06
C ASN A 100 2.13 0.89 -0.68
N LEU A 101 0.79 0.71 -0.62
CA LEU A 101 0.13 -0.50 -1.08
C LEU A 101 -0.25 -0.38 -2.56
N ALA A 102 0.47 -1.11 -3.40
CA ALA A 102 0.18 -1.17 -4.82
C ALA A 102 -1.11 -1.96 -5.10
N TYR A 103 -1.91 -1.43 -6.03
CA TYR A 103 -3.00 -2.18 -6.63
C TYR A 103 -2.43 -3.33 -7.46
N THR A 104 -2.92 -4.55 -7.24
CA THR A 104 -2.71 -5.72 -8.10
C THR A 104 -4.03 -6.48 -8.23
N LEU A 105 -4.19 -7.26 -9.29
CA LEU A 105 -5.41 -8.06 -9.49
C LEU A 105 -5.64 -9.02 -8.33
N SER A 106 -4.60 -9.74 -7.91
CA SER A 106 -4.68 -10.69 -6.80
C SER A 106 -5.03 -10.06 -5.45
N ARG A 107 -4.58 -8.82 -5.19
CA ARG A 107 -4.98 -8.06 -4.01
C ARG A 107 -6.41 -7.53 -4.13
N ALA A 108 -6.80 -7.06 -5.32
CA ALA A 108 -8.14 -6.55 -5.59
C ALA A 108 -9.23 -7.63 -5.47
N GLU A 109 -8.89 -8.90 -5.62
CA GLU A 109 -9.78 -10.02 -5.29
C GLU A 109 -10.05 -10.12 -3.78
N GLN A 110 -9.13 -9.69 -2.94
CA GLN A 110 -9.16 -9.88 -1.49
C GLN A 110 -9.63 -8.66 -0.71
N ILE A 111 -9.31 -7.46 -1.20
CA ILE A 111 -9.60 -6.17 -0.54
C ILE A 111 -10.12 -5.15 -1.55
N GLN A 112 -10.70 -4.07 -1.06
CA GLN A 112 -11.06 -2.90 -1.83
C GLN A 112 -9.90 -1.90 -1.84
N PHE A 113 -9.72 -1.16 -2.94
CA PHE A 113 -8.75 -0.07 -3.05
C PHE A 113 -9.43 1.28 -3.23
N SER A 114 -8.81 2.32 -2.70
CA SER A 114 -9.11 3.70 -3.03
C SER A 114 -8.60 4.06 -4.43
N ASP A 115 -8.96 5.26 -4.88
CA ASP A 115 -8.24 5.93 -5.96
C ASP A 115 -6.77 6.09 -5.56
N PRO A 116 -5.83 5.85 -6.50
CA PRO A 116 -4.41 5.96 -6.21
C PRO A 116 -3.97 7.42 -6.07
N TYR A 117 -3.03 7.65 -5.17
CA TYR A 117 -2.50 8.98 -4.89
C TYR A 117 -1.10 9.24 -5.47
N TYR A 118 -0.44 8.21 -6.02
CA TYR A 118 0.74 8.34 -6.88
C TYR A 118 1.04 7.05 -7.65
N LEU A 119 1.88 7.16 -8.70
CA LEU A 119 2.38 6.03 -9.49
C LEU A 119 3.82 5.72 -9.06
N ALA A 120 4.01 4.63 -8.34
CA ALA A 120 5.31 4.20 -7.86
C ALA A 120 6.08 3.39 -8.92
N LYS A 121 7.40 3.30 -8.72
CA LYS A 121 8.31 2.47 -9.51
C LYS A 121 9.02 1.49 -8.60
N GLU A 122 9.07 0.22 -9.00
CA GLU A 122 9.99 -0.76 -8.45
C GLU A 122 11.31 -0.69 -9.20
N MET A 123 12.40 -0.52 -8.47
CA MET A 123 13.73 -0.28 -9.04
C MET A 123 14.70 -1.38 -8.63
N LEU A 124 15.54 -1.80 -9.57
CA LEU A 124 16.64 -2.72 -9.29
C LEU A 124 17.90 -1.92 -8.93
N ILE A 125 18.48 -2.22 -7.77
CA ILE A 125 19.83 -1.76 -7.39
C ILE A 125 20.82 -2.92 -7.41
N VAL A 126 22.00 -2.63 -7.91
CA VAL A 126 23.08 -3.60 -8.11
C VAL A 126 24.42 -3.00 -7.68
N PRO A 127 25.48 -3.81 -7.46
CA PRO A 127 26.82 -3.29 -7.25
C PRO A 127 27.23 -2.30 -8.36
N ALA A 128 27.97 -1.26 -8.00
CA ALA A 128 28.37 -0.21 -8.94
C ALA A 128 29.24 -0.74 -10.11
N ASP A 129 29.95 -1.85 -9.89
CA ASP A 129 30.79 -2.52 -10.91
C ASP A 129 29.97 -3.08 -12.09
N ASP A 130 28.65 -3.21 -11.93
CA ASP A 130 27.73 -3.58 -13.01
C ASP A 130 27.31 -2.38 -13.90
N ALA A 131 28.16 -1.38 -14.02
CA ALA A 131 27.94 -0.23 -14.89
C ALA A 131 27.64 -0.66 -16.34
N GLY A 132 26.65 0.00 -16.95
CA GLY A 132 26.22 -0.29 -18.35
C GLY A 132 25.24 -1.45 -18.49
N LYS A 133 24.96 -2.25 -17.45
CA LYS A 133 23.94 -3.30 -17.51
C LYS A 133 22.53 -2.72 -17.41
N THR A 134 21.60 -3.40 -18.06
CA THR A 134 20.16 -3.16 -18.05
C THR A 134 19.47 -4.20 -17.16
N LYS A 135 18.17 -4.07 -16.90
CA LYS A 135 17.42 -5.07 -16.13
C LYS A 135 17.42 -6.46 -16.79
N ALA A 136 17.50 -6.52 -18.12
CA ALA A 136 17.51 -7.78 -18.88
C ALA A 136 18.77 -8.63 -18.59
N ASP A 137 19.90 -8.01 -18.28
CA ASP A 137 21.16 -8.69 -17.96
C ASP A 137 21.11 -9.45 -16.63
N PHE A 138 20.05 -9.26 -15.86
CA PHE A 138 19.81 -9.95 -14.59
C PHE A 138 18.78 -11.09 -14.69
N ALA A 139 18.32 -11.44 -15.89
CA ALA A 139 17.49 -12.63 -16.10
C ALA A 139 18.22 -13.88 -15.60
N GLY A 140 17.50 -14.75 -14.86
CA GLY A 140 18.05 -15.93 -14.21
C GLY A 140 18.95 -15.66 -13.00
N GLN A 141 19.25 -14.39 -12.69
CA GLN A 141 20.05 -14.03 -11.53
C GLN A 141 19.19 -13.99 -10.26
N ARG A 142 19.79 -14.35 -9.12
CA ARG A 142 19.15 -14.25 -7.81
C ARG A 142 19.08 -12.80 -7.36
N ILE A 143 17.88 -12.27 -7.19
CA ILE A 143 17.61 -10.88 -6.80
C ILE A 143 16.83 -10.85 -5.49
N ALA A 144 17.31 -10.05 -4.53
CA ALA A 144 16.71 -9.93 -3.21
C ALA A 144 15.46 -9.01 -3.22
N SER A 145 14.47 -9.33 -2.39
CA SER A 145 13.31 -8.48 -2.14
C SER A 145 12.65 -8.83 -0.80
N THR A 146 11.64 -8.04 -0.42
CA THR A 146 10.81 -8.32 0.75
C THR A 146 9.64 -9.22 0.36
N LYS A 147 9.39 -10.26 1.15
CA LYS A 147 8.30 -11.22 0.97
C LYS A 147 6.93 -10.53 0.94
N GLY A 148 6.04 -10.95 0.05
CA GLY A 148 4.68 -10.39 -0.11
C GLY A 148 4.63 -8.99 -0.73
N SER A 149 5.76 -8.49 -1.27
CA SER A 149 5.85 -7.22 -1.98
C SER A 149 5.62 -7.40 -3.49
N THR A 150 5.28 -6.30 -4.16
CA THR A 150 5.30 -6.23 -5.63
C THR A 150 6.71 -6.25 -6.21
N SER A 151 7.73 -5.95 -5.38
CA SER A 151 9.14 -6.14 -5.74
C SER A 151 9.44 -7.60 -6.04
N GLU A 152 8.99 -8.55 -5.19
CA GLU A 152 9.11 -9.99 -5.45
C GLU A 152 8.42 -10.39 -6.76
N MET A 153 7.22 -9.87 -7.01
CA MET A 153 6.48 -10.12 -8.25
C MET A 153 7.23 -9.56 -9.46
N SER A 154 7.75 -8.34 -9.38
CA SER A 154 8.48 -7.71 -10.47
C SER A 154 9.75 -8.47 -10.87
N ILE A 155 10.44 -9.10 -9.91
CA ILE A 155 11.58 -9.97 -10.17
C ILE A 155 11.17 -11.15 -11.06
N LYS A 156 10.07 -11.83 -10.73
CA LYS A 156 9.53 -12.96 -11.52
C LYS A 156 9.10 -12.51 -12.93
N LEU A 157 8.41 -11.37 -13.04
CA LEU A 157 7.97 -10.81 -14.32
C LEU A 157 9.16 -10.47 -15.24
N ASN A 158 10.29 -10.06 -14.68
CA ASN A 158 11.53 -9.78 -15.42
C ASN A 158 12.45 -11.02 -15.52
N LYS A 159 11.92 -12.23 -15.31
CA LYS A 159 12.62 -13.51 -15.48
C LYS A 159 13.85 -13.69 -14.59
N SER A 160 13.92 -13.01 -13.46
CA SER A 160 14.93 -13.18 -12.43
C SER A 160 14.42 -14.09 -11.30
N ASP A 161 15.32 -14.56 -10.43
CA ASP A 161 15.04 -15.51 -9.36
C ASP A 161 14.87 -14.76 -8.02
N PRO A 162 13.68 -14.70 -7.40
CA PRO A 162 13.48 -13.93 -6.18
C PRO A 162 14.08 -14.65 -4.96
N LEU A 163 14.94 -13.98 -4.23
CA LEU A 163 15.38 -14.34 -2.88
C LEU A 163 14.68 -13.42 -1.87
N THR A 164 13.67 -13.94 -1.17
CA THR A 164 12.81 -13.10 -0.31
C THR A 164 13.22 -13.13 1.16
N PHE A 165 13.06 -11.98 1.82
CA PHE A 165 13.33 -11.76 3.24
C PHE A 165 12.11 -11.17 3.93
N GLN A 166 12.04 -11.28 5.26
CA GLN A 166 10.91 -10.74 6.03
C GLN A 166 10.89 -9.20 6.05
N ASP A 167 12.06 -8.58 5.99
CA ASP A 167 12.23 -7.13 6.00
C ASP A 167 13.21 -6.66 4.92
N THR A 168 13.14 -5.36 4.65
CA THR A 168 13.88 -4.72 3.56
C THR A 168 15.38 -4.60 3.86
N ALA A 169 15.74 -4.41 5.13
CA ALA A 169 17.15 -4.30 5.54
C ALA A 169 17.88 -5.64 5.37
N SER A 170 17.22 -6.74 5.71
CA SER A 170 17.75 -8.11 5.48
C SER A 170 17.95 -8.41 4.00
N ALA A 171 17.03 -7.96 3.13
CA ALA A 171 17.19 -8.09 1.68
C ALA A 171 18.41 -7.31 1.17
N TYR A 172 18.61 -6.06 1.62
CA TYR A 172 19.78 -5.26 1.30
C TYR A 172 21.07 -5.90 1.79
N LEU A 173 21.09 -6.38 3.03
CA LEU A 173 22.27 -7.05 3.61
C LEU A 173 22.67 -8.30 2.82
N ALA A 174 21.71 -9.06 2.29
CA ALA A 174 21.98 -10.23 1.46
C ALA A 174 22.77 -9.85 0.18
N VAL A 175 22.49 -8.70 -0.43
CA VAL A 175 23.27 -8.19 -1.57
C VAL A 175 24.68 -7.80 -1.11
N GLN A 176 24.81 -7.09 0.01
CA GLN A 176 26.13 -6.70 0.55
C GLN A 176 27.01 -7.91 0.91
N GLN A 177 26.38 -9.05 1.23
CA GLN A 177 27.06 -10.34 1.50
C GLN A 177 27.28 -11.21 0.25
N GLY A 178 26.86 -10.74 -0.94
CA GLY A 178 26.99 -11.50 -2.19
C GLY A 178 26.02 -12.69 -2.33
N LYS A 179 24.98 -12.79 -1.47
CA LYS A 179 23.94 -13.84 -1.53
C LYS A 179 22.94 -13.61 -2.66
N ALA A 180 22.77 -12.35 -3.09
CA ALA A 180 21.97 -11.94 -4.23
C ALA A 180 22.77 -10.97 -5.09
N ARG A 181 22.48 -10.95 -6.40
CA ARG A 181 23.19 -10.10 -7.37
C ARG A 181 22.72 -8.65 -7.32
N GLY A 182 21.52 -8.42 -6.84
CA GLY A 182 20.89 -7.10 -6.67
C GLY A 182 19.69 -7.20 -5.77
N MET A 183 19.01 -6.07 -5.59
CA MET A 183 17.78 -5.96 -4.81
C MET A 183 16.75 -5.12 -5.55
N VAL A 184 15.49 -5.55 -5.51
CA VAL A 184 14.35 -4.73 -5.96
C VAL A 184 13.57 -4.21 -4.77
N ALA A 185 13.27 -2.93 -4.79
CA ALA A 185 12.33 -2.25 -3.91
C ALA A 185 11.80 -0.98 -4.62
N ASN A 186 10.82 -0.29 -4.00
CA ASN A 186 10.38 0.99 -4.55
C ASN A 186 11.52 2.03 -4.61
N THR A 187 11.34 3.06 -5.44
CA THR A 187 12.36 4.09 -5.71
C THR A 187 12.93 4.72 -4.43
N MET A 188 12.08 5.02 -3.44
CA MET A 188 12.50 5.67 -2.20
C MET A 188 13.44 4.76 -1.39
N THR A 189 13.02 3.53 -1.17
CA THR A 189 13.83 2.54 -0.45
C THR A 189 15.17 2.27 -1.17
N THR A 190 15.15 2.13 -2.48
CA THR A 190 16.39 1.91 -3.27
C THR A 190 17.30 3.14 -3.24
N THR A 191 16.75 4.36 -3.31
CA THR A 191 17.51 5.62 -3.16
C THR A 191 18.22 5.67 -1.81
N LYS A 192 17.52 5.36 -0.72
CA LYS A 192 18.13 5.29 0.62
C LYS A 192 19.32 4.32 0.65
N PHE A 193 19.13 3.09 0.16
CA PHE A 193 20.21 2.10 0.17
C PHE A 193 21.38 2.43 -0.76
N VAL A 194 21.12 3.04 -1.92
CA VAL A 194 22.19 3.55 -2.80
C VAL A 194 22.99 4.63 -2.07
N ASN A 195 22.35 5.57 -1.37
CA ASN A 195 23.04 6.60 -0.59
C ASN A 195 23.85 6.00 0.56
N GLU A 196 23.26 5.10 1.35
CA GLU A 196 23.97 4.40 2.44
C GLU A 196 25.17 3.58 1.94
N SER A 197 25.07 2.93 0.79
CA SER A 197 26.13 2.08 0.23
C SER A 197 27.43 2.84 -0.03
N LYS A 198 27.33 4.12 -0.39
CA LYS A 198 28.49 4.98 -0.67
C LYS A 198 29.39 5.14 0.54
N SER A 199 28.80 5.22 1.75
CA SER A 199 29.55 5.36 3.01
C SER A 199 30.07 4.02 3.55
N LYS A 200 29.56 2.89 3.08
CA LYS A 200 29.90 1.53 3.56
C LYS A 200 30.97 0.82 2.72
N GLY A 201 31.57 1.49 1.73
CA GLY A 201 32.65 0.94 0.90
C GLY A 201 32.25 -0.13 -0.13
N LYS A 202 30.95 -0.39 -0.29
CA LYS A 202 30.38 -1.28 -1.30
C LYS A 202 29.28 -0.54 -2.07
N PRO A 203 29.67 0.42 -2.93
CA PRO A 203 28.70 1.30 -3.58
C PRO A 203 27.77 0.50 -4.48
N MET A 204 26.51 0.90 -4.46
CA MET A 204 25.46 0.39 -5.32
C MET A 204 24.96 1.47 -6.26
N ARG A 205 24.36 1.07 -7.36
CA ARG A 205 23.69 1.93 -8.30
C ARG A 205 22.30 1.41 -8.62
N MET A 206 21.45 2.31 -9.04
CA MET A 206 20.10 2.01 -9.54
C MET A 206 20.16 1.77 -11.04
N ILE A 207 19.50 0.74 -11.53
CA ILE A 207 19.23 0.55 -12.96
C ILE A 207 18.17 1.57 -13.37
N GLU A 208 18.37 2.24 -14.50
CA GLU A 208 17.51 3.35 -14.94
C GLU A 208 16.08 2.89 -15.28
N GLU A 209 15.97 1.74 -15.94
CA GLU A 209 14.69 1.19 -16.35
C GLU A 209 13.97 0.53 -15.16
N PRO A 210 12.75 0.96 -14.82
CA PRO A 210 11.99 0.34 -13.76
C PRO A 210 11.67 -1.14 -14.04
N MET A 211 11.69 -1.95 -13.00
CA MET A 211 11.20 -3.33 -13.03
C MET A 211 9.67 -3.39 -13.17
N LEU A 212 8.96 -2.40 -12.61
CA LEU A 212 7.52 -2.31 -12.62
C LEU A 212 7.06 -0.89 -12.30
N TYR A 213 5.95 -0.45 -12.92
CA TYR A 213 5.16 0.71 -12.50
C TYR A 213 3.91 0.22 -11.76
N GLN A 214 3.48 0.93 -10.71
CA GLN A 214 2.37 0.47 -9.90
C GLN A 214 1.58 1.64 -9.28
N PRO A 215 0.24 1.66 -9.42
CA PRO A 215 -0.58 2.65 -8.74
C PRO A 215 -0.66 2.31 -7.25
N ILE A 216 -0.45 3.32 -6.41
CA ILE A 216 -0.48 3.20 -4.96
C ILE A 216 -1.77 3.79 -4.41
N GLY A 217 -2.51 2.96 -3.70
CA GLY A 217 -3.78 3.33 -3.08
C GLY A 217 -3.88 2.84 -1.63
N ILE A 218 -5.01 3.15 -1.02
CA ILE A 218 -5.36 2.74 0.34
C ILE A 218 -6.19 1.46 0.26
N GLY A 219 -5.80 0.44 1.05
CA GLY A 219 -6.55 -0.81 1.15
C GLY A 219 -7.65 -0.73 2.21
N MET A 220 -8.81 -1.32 1.89
CA MET A 220 -9.98 -1.44 2.77
C MET A 220 -10.55 -2.86 2.65
N ALA A 221 -11.32 -3.31 3.65
CA ALA A 221 -12.03 -4.58 3.52
C ALA A 221 -13.02 -4.53 2.34
N LYS A 222 -13.37 -5.69 1.79
CA LYS A 222 -14.42 -5.81 0.76
C LYS A 222 -15.78 -5.39 1.31
N ASP A 223 -16.67 -5.01 0.40
CA ASP A 223 -18.07 -4.70 0.69
C ASP A 223 -18.25 -3.54 1.69
N GLN A 224 -17.39 -2.51 1.57
CA GLN A 224 -17.43 -1.28 2.35
C GLN A 224 -17.60 -0.05 1.42
N PRO A 225 -18.72 0.07 0.69
CA PRO A 225 -18.88 1.11 -0.32
C PRO A 225 -18.89 2.53 0.25
N ALA A 226 -19.45 2.74 1.45
CA ALA A 226 -19.48 4.05 2.08
C ALA A 226 -18.08 4.48 2.55
N LEU A 227 -17.32 3.58 3.17
CA LEU A 227 -15.93 3.87 3.54
C LEU A 227 -15.07 4.17 2.31
N THR A 228 -15.19 3.37 1.24
CA THR A 228 -14.43 3.55 0.00
C THR A 228 -14.73 4.92 -0.64
N ALA A 229 -16.01 5.26 -0.77
CA ALA A 229 -16.43 6.55 -1.32
C ALA A 229 -15.91 7.72 -0.47
N LYS A 230 -15.97 7.59 0.87
CA LYS A 230 -15.52 8.62 1.79
C LYS A 230 -13.99 8.80 1.77
N VAL A 231 -13.24 7.71 1.70
CA VAL A 231 -11.76 7.76 1.57
C VAL A 231 -11.38 8.42 0.24
N ASN A 232 -12.04 8.10 -0.87
CA ASN A 232 -11.81 8.74 -2.17
C ASN A 232 -12.11 10.25 -2.12
N GLU A 233 -13.28 10.64 -1.59
CA GLU A 233 -13.63 12.05 -1.40
C GLU A 233 -12.54 12.81 -0.64
N ILE A 234 -12.06 12.22 0.47
CA ILE A 234 -11.00 12.82 1.28
C ILE A 234 -9.68 12.91 0.51
N LEU A 235 -9.27 11.86 -0.20
CA LEU A 235 -8.03 11.88 -0.99
C LEU A 235 -8.07 12.97 -2.06
N HIS A 236 -9.17 13.12 -2.80
CA HIS A 236 -9.33 14.20 -3.76
C HIS A 236 -9.24 15.58 -3.09
N LYS A 237 -9.93 15.79 -1.97
CA LYS A 237 -9.87 17.03 -1.20
C LYS A 237 -8.45 17.35 -0.71
N LEU A 238 -7.71 16.36 -0.20
CA LEU A 238 -6.34 16.53 0.27
C LEU A 238 -5.36 16.83 -0.89
N ASP A 239 -5.62 16.27 -2.08
CA ASP A 239 -4.84 16.56 -3.29
C ASP A 239 -5.11 17.99 -3.80
N GLU A 240 -6.38 18.36 -3.93
CA GLU A 240 -6.80 19.69 -4.40
C GLU A 240 -6.33 20.81 -3.47
N SER A 241 -6.36 20.59 -2.16
CA SER A 241 -5.87 21.54 -1.16
C SER A 241 -4.32 21.62 -1.09
N GLY A 242 -3.61 20.70 -1.77
CA GLY A 242 -2.16 20.58 -1.71
C GLY A 242 -1.63 19.92 -0.44
N GLU A 243 -2.48 19.37 0.42
CA GLU A 243 -2.05 18.75 1.67
C GLU A 243 -1.21 17.48 1.42
N ILE A 244 -1.58 16.64 0.43
CA ILE A 244 -0.73 15.51 0.04
C ILE A 244 0.65 15.98 -0.42
N ASN A 245 0.75 17.09 -1.17
CA ASN A 245 2.03 17.63 -1.60
C ASN A 245 2.87 18.14 -0.42
N LYS A 246 2.26 18.76 0.61
CA LYS A 246 2.99 19.16 1.83
C LYS A 246 3.54 17.96 2.60
N ILE A 247 2.74 16.89 2.74
CA ILE A 247 3.18 15.64 3.35
C ILE A 247 4.31 15.02 2.52
N TRP A 248 4.17 15.02 1.19
CA TRP A 248 5.21 14.54 0.28
C TRP A 248 6.51 15.34 0.44
N ASP A 249 6.44 16.65 0.40
CA ASP A 249 7.62 17.53 0.51
C ASP A 249 8.35 17.36 1.85
N LYS A 250 7.60 17.13 2.93
CA LYS A 250 8.18 16.85 4.25
C LYS A 250 9.04 15.59 4.27
N TRP A 251 8.61 14.51 3.61
CA TRP A 251 9.24 13.20 3.71
C TRP A 251 10.09 12.81 2.50
N LEU A 252 9.75 13.31 1.33
CA LEU A 252 10.29 12.89 0.04
C LEU A 252 10.79 14.05 -0.81
N GLY A 253 10.45 15.27 -0.44
CA GLY A 253 10.60 16.48 -1.23
C GLY A 253 12.04 16.93 -1.47
N PRO A 254 12.20 18.07 -2.15
CA PRO A 254 13.51 18.56 -2.62
C PRO A 254 14.57 18.76 -1.53
N ASN A 255 14.13 19.01 -0.29
CA ASN A 255 15.01 19.23 0.87
C ASN A 255 15.36 17.94 1.64
N THR A 256 14.93 16.79 1.16
CA THR A 256 15.23 15.47 1.73
C THR A 256 16.33 14.77 0.93
N GLU A 257 16.82 13.64 1.42
CA GLU A 257 17.75 12.79 0.67
C GLU A 257 17.15 12.24 -0.63
N TYR A 258 15.82 12.18 -0.76
CA TYR A 258 15.09 11.65 -1.91
C TYR A 258 15.00 12.66 -3.07
N LYS A 259 14.89 13.95 -2.78
CA LYS A 259 14.81 15.06 -3.74
C LYS A 259 13.73 14.84 -4.82
N MET A 260 12.58 14.35 -4.42
CA MET A 260 11.49 14.01 -5.33
C MET A 260 10.41 15.10 -5.33
N THR A 261 9.83 15.35 -6.52
CA THR A 261 8.64 16.18 -6.68
C THR A 261 7.46 15.29 -7.02
N ARG A 262 6.33 15.43 -6.33
CA ARG A 262 5.10 14.75 -6.67
C ARG A 262 4.41 15.49 -7.81
N THR A 263 4.21 14.82 -8.93
CA THR A 263 3.49 15.33 -10.11
C THR A 263 2.15 14.64 -10.34
N ASP A 264 1.96 13.49 -9.71
CA ASP A 264 0.74 12.70 -9.84
C ASP A 264 -0.44 13.41 -9.18
N LYS A 265 -1.63 13.16 -9.71
CA LYS A 265 -2.91 13.59 -9.14
C LYS A 265 -3.69 12.38 -8.65
N VAL A 266 -4.54 12.61 -7.66
CA VAL A 266 -5.55 11.61 -7.30
C VAL A 266 -6.59 11.56 -8.42
N VAL A 267 -6.67 10.42 -9.09
CA VAL A 267 -7.61 10.18 -10.18
C VAL A 267 -8.26 8.81 -10.00
N PRO A 268 -9.48 8.60 -10.48
CA PRO A 268 -10.12 7.29 -10.43
C PRO A 268 -9.23 6.20 -11.03
N LEU A 269 -9.10 5.07 -10.34
CA LEU A 269 -8.25 3.96 -10.77
C LEU A 269 -8.53 3.54 -12.23
N ALA A 270 -9.80 3.56 -12.63
CA ALA A 270 -10.22 3.23 -13.99
C ALA A 270 -9.70 4.21 -15.08
N GLN A 271 -9.24 5.40 -14.70
CA GLN A 271 -8.68 6.40 -15.63
C GLN A 271 -7.16 6.26 -15.80
N LEU A 272 -6.50 5.51 -14.93
CA LEU A 272 -5.08 5.27 -15.04
C LEU A 272 -4.76 4.25 -16.13
N LYS A 273 -3.77 4.58 -16.95
CA LYS A 273 -3.21 3.68 -17.95
C LYS A 273 -1.96 3.03 -17.35
N PHE A 274 -2.04 1.77 -17.01
CA PHE A 274 -0.92 0.95 -16.54
C PHE A 274 -1.17 -0.50 -16.94
N ASP A 275 -0.09 -1.28 -17.07
CA ASP A 275 -0.22 -2.70 -17.30
C ASP A 275 -0.77 -3.38 -16.03
N PRO A 276 -1.84 -4.20 -16.14
CA PRO A 276 -2.39 -4.89 -14.98
C PRO A 276 -1.33 -5.76 -14.30
N ILE A 277 -1.16 -5.56 -13.00
CA ILE A 277 -0.23 -6.35 -12.18
C ILE A 277 -1.00 -7.57 -11.68
N PRO A 278 -0.50 -8.80 -11.91
CA PRO A 278 -1.16 -10.05 -11.51
C PRO A 278 -1.52 -10.18 -10.02
#